data_30b3ff21396a2987ef436a28b5685d07
#
_entry.id   30b3ff21396a2987ef436a28b5685d07
#
_cell.length_a   1.000
_cell.length_b   1.000
_cell.length_c   1.000
_cell.angle_alpha   90.00
_cell.angle_beta   90.00
_cell.angle_gamma   90.00
#
_symmetry.space_group_name_H-M   'P 1'
#
loop_
_entity.id
_entity.type
_entity.pdbx_description
1 polymer ?
#
loop_
_entity_poly.entity_id
_entity_poly.type
_entity_poly.pdbx_seq_one_letter_code
_entity_poly.pdbx_strand_id
1 'polypeptide(L)'
;MSFKKEQQAIQDKIQEEIRRVKLPRDKQVIGVVEQRLGGSRMKVRCLDGKNRICRIPGRLRKSLWVREGDHILVEPWALGGEDKGDVIFKYRHNQVDWLKKKGYVKQSEALEEF
;
A
#
# COMPACT_ATOMS: atom_id res chain seq x y z
N MET A 1 -9.73 19.96 29.75
CA MET A 1 -8.66 20.41 29.05
C MET A 1 -8.23 19.65 27.82
N SER A 2 -7.62 20.35 27.02
CA SER A 2 -7.26 19.99 25.69
C SER A 2 -6.47 18.70 25.50
N PHE A 3 -5.65 18.30 26.48
CA PHE A 3 -4.80 17.13 26.30
C PHE A 3 -5.57 15.84 26.02
N LYS A 4 -6.63 15.57 26.80
CA LYS A 4 -7.45 14.38 26.57
C LYS A 4 -8.23 14.47 25.25
N LYS A 5 -8.68 15.66 24.90
CA LYS A 5 -9.40 15.88 23.65
C LYS A 5 -8.48 15.69 22.45
N GLU A 6 -7.24 16.13 22.55
CA GLU A 6 -6.26 15.95 21.48
C GLU A 6 -5.93 14.49 21.27
N GLN A 7 -5.76 13.73 22.34
CA GLN A 7 -5.50 12.29 22.22
C GLN A 7 -6.70 11.56 21.64
N GLN A 8 -7.90 11.96 22.03
CA GLN A 8 -9.12 11.35 21.48
C GLN A 8 -9.25 11.64 20.00
N ALA A 9 -8.95 12.86 19.58
CA ALA A 9 -8.98 13.23 18.17
C ALA A 9 -7.98 12.42 17.36
N ILE A 10 -6.78 12.18 17.89
CA ILE A 10 -5.77 11.36 17.25
C ILE A 10 -6.27 9.92 17.11
N GLN A 11 -6.83 9.35 18.16
CA GLN A 11 -7.37 8.00 18.13
C GLN A 11 -8.53 7.88 17.15
N ASP A 12 -9.39 8.87 17.09
CA ASP A 12 -10.50 8.88 16.14
C ASP A 12 -10.01 8.90 14.71
N LYS A 13 -8.97 9.68 14.44
CA LYS A 13 -8.36 9.74 13.12
C LYS A 13 -7.75 8.41 12.72
N ILE A 14 -7.05 7.75 13.63
CA ILE A 14 -6.45 6.44 13.38
C ILE A 14 -7.54 5.41 13.07
N GLN A 15 -8.61 5.40 13.86
CA GLN A 15 -9.72 4.48 13.63
C GLN A 15 -10.40 4.74 12.30
N GLU A 16 -10.51 6.00 11.89
CA GLU A 16 -11.08 6.36 10.60
C GLU A 16 -10.21 5.85 9.45
N GLU A 17 -8.89 6.00 9.56
CA GLU A 17 -7.97 5.47 8.56
C GLU A 17 -8.05 3.95 8.46
N ILE A 18 -8.15 3.26 9.60
CA ILE A 18 -8.27 1.81 9.62
C ILE A 18 -9.58 1.36 8.97
N ARG A 19 -10.67 2.07 9.19
CA ARG A 19 -11.95 1.73 8.56
C ARG A 19 -11.90 1.86 7.04
N ARG A 20 -11.05 2.74 6.52
CA ARG A 20 -10.93 2.98 5.07
C ARG A 20 -9.93 2.07 4.39
N VAL A 21 -9.29 1.18 5.12
CA VAL A 21 -8.31 0.28 4.54
C VAL A 21 -8.97 -0.64 3.50
N LYS A 22 -8.33 -0.78 2.36
CA LYS A 22 -8.79 -1.72 1.32
C LYS A 22 -8.00 -3.00 1.45
N LEU A 23 -8.70 -4.09 1.62
CA LEU A 23 -8.08 -5.41 1.66
C LEU A 23 -8.00 -5.99 0.24
N PRO A 24 -6.96 -6.79 -0.03
CA PRO A 24 -6.86 -7.46 -1.33
C PRO A 24 -8.08 -8.31 -1.61
N ARG A 25 -8.63 -8.20 -2.80
CA ARG A 25 -9.74 -9.03 -3.28
C ARG A 25 -9.32 -9.75 -4.55
N ASP A 26 -9.79 -10.97 -4.72
CA ASP A 26 -9.51 -11.77 -5.90
C ASP A 26 -8.00 -11.90 -6.14
N LYS A 27 -7.49 -11.38 -7.25
CA LYS A 27 -6.08 -11.45 -7.61
C LYS A 27 -5.25 -10.28 -7.08
N GLN A 28 -5.88 -9.34 -6.37
CA GLN A 28 -5.16 -8.19 -5.85
C GLN A 28 -4.13 -8.63 -4.81
N VAL A 29 -3.03 -7.89 -4.73
CA VAL A 29 -1.93 -8.22 -3.82
C VAL A 29 -1.31 -6.92 -3.30
N ILE A 30 -0.87 -6.98 -2.05
CA ILE A 30 -0.15 -5.86 -1.44
C ILE A 30 1.31 -5.93 -1.90
N GLY A 31 1.89 -4.80 -2.23
CA GLY A 31 3.28 -4.71 -2.61
C GLY A 31 3.98 -3.51 -2.00
N VAL A 32 5.29 -3.52 -2.07
CA VAL A 32 6.14 -2.42 -1.61
C VAL A 32 6.86 -1.83 -2.81
N VAL A 33 6.79 -0.52 -2.94
CA VAL A 33 7.47 0.19 -4.05
C VAL A 33 8.96 0.15 -3.82
N GLU A 34 9.71 -0.45 -4.74
CA GLU A 34 11.16 -0.50 -4.66
C GLU A 34 11.81 0.68 -5.36
N GLN A 35 11.27 1.08 -6.50
CA GLN A 35 11.88 2.12 -7.32
C GLN A 35 10.83 2.77 -8.22
N ARG A 36 10.90 4.10 -8.34
CA ARG A 36 10.09 4.80 -9.33
C ARG A 36 10.86 4.86 -10.64
N LEU A 37 10.16 4.58 -11.73
CA LEU A 37 10.77 4.49 -13.06
C LEU A 37 10.43 5.67 -13.95
N GLY A 38 9.63 6.63 -13.46
CA GLY A 38 9.13 7.73 -14.29
C GLY A 38 7.88 7.35 -15.04
N GLY A 39 7.18 8.34 -15.60
CA GLY A 39 5.97 8.09 -16.36
C GLY A 39 4.87 7.40 -15.55
N SER A 40 4.78 7.68 -14.27
CA SER A 40 3.82 7.05 -13.35
C SER A 40 3.99 5.53 -13.24
N ARG A 41 5.17 5.02 -13.56
CA ARG A 41 5.49 3.58 -13.43
C ARG A 41 6.48 3.38 -12.30
N MET A 42 6.43 2.18 -11.71
CA MET A 42 7.29 1.84 -10.59
C MET A 42 7.53 0.34 -10.54
N LYS A 43 8.68 -0.01 -9.98
CA LYS A 43 9.00 -1.40 -9.70
C LYS A 43 8.49 -1.73 -8.31
N VAL A 44 7.68 -2.78 -8.21
CA VAL A 44 7.00 -3.16 -6.98
C VAL A 44 7.34 -4.61 -6.64
N ARG A 45 7.73 -4.81 -5.40
CA ARG A 45 7.90 -6.16 -4.86
C ARG A 45 6.58 -6.56 -4.20
N CYS A 46 5.85 -7.46 -4.84
CA CYS A 46 4.57 -7.92 -4.33
C CYS A 46 4.75 -9.02 -3.29
N LEU A 47 3.84 -9.07 -2.33
CA LEU A 47 3.93 -10.02 -1.22
C LEU A 47 3.62 -11.46 -1.62
N ASP A 48 3.16 -11.68 -2.84
CA ASP A 48 3.01 -13.03 -3.40
C ASP A 48 4.33 -13.60 -3.93
N GLY A 49 5.43 -12.87 -3.74
CA GLY A 49 6.76 -13.28 -4.17
C GLY A 49 7.13 -12.83 -5.57
N LYS A 50 6.26 -12.14 -6.27
CA LYS A 50 6.53 -11.69 -7.64
C LYS A 50 6.87 -10.21 -7.69
N ASN A 51 7.81 -9.87 -8.56
CA ASN A 51 8.12 -8.48 -8.85
C ASN A 51 7.32 -8.04 -10.08
N ARG A 52 6.74 -6.84 -9.99
CA ARG A 52 5.92 -6.31 -11.08
C ARG A 52 6.30 -4.88 -11.40
N ILE A 53 6.15 -4.53 -12.66
CA ILE A 53 6.19 -3.13 -13.08
C ILE A 53 4.75 -2.65 -13.05
N CYS A 54 4.47 -1.72 -12.15
CA CYS A 54 3.12 -1.21 -11.94
C CYS A 54 3.02 0.22 -12.41
N ARG A 55 1.81 0.62 -12.80
CA ARG A 55 1.55 2.00 -13.18
C ARG A 55 0.39 2.54 -12.34
N ILE A 56 0.34 3.86 -12.20
CA ILE A 56 -0.81 4.51 -11.62
C ILE A 56 -1.78 4.82 -12.76
N PRO A 57 -3.00 4.25 -12.75
CA PRO A 57 -3.97 4.54 -13.79
C PRO A 57 -4.25 6.04 -13.89
N GLY A 58 -4.58 6.52 -15.09
CA GLY A 58 -4.81 7.93 -15.32
C GLY A 58 -5.84 8.55 -14.38
N ARG A 59 -6.89 7.82 -14.05
CA ARG A 59 -7.95 8.31 -13.15
C ARG A 59 -7.45 8.58 -11.73
N LEU A 60 -6.33 7.98 -11.34
CA LEU A 60 -5.77 8.10 -9.98
C LEU A 60 -4.51 8.95 -9.90
N ARG A 61 -3.96 9.41 -11.03
CA ARG A 61 -2.68 10.12 -11.03
C ARG A 61 -2.67 11.38 -10.18
N LYS A 62 -3.77 12.10 -10.12
CA LYS A 62 -3.86 13.33 -9.36
C LYS A 62 -4.07 13.10 -7.87
N SER A 63 -4.58 11.94 -7.50
CA SER A 63 -4.92 11.64 -6.11
C SER A 63 -3.95 10.70 -5.42
N LEU A 64 -3.13 9.96 -6.18
CA LEU A 64 -2.18 9.03 -5.61
C LEU A 64 -0.76 9.55 -5.76
N TRP A 65 -0.13 9.81 -4.63
CA TRP A 65 1.26 10.21 -4.57
C TRP A 65 2.05 9.08 -3.92
N VAL A 66 2.85 8.38 -4.72
CA VAL A 66 3.53 7.16 -4.29
C VAL A 66 5.04 7.37 -4.29
N ARG A 67 5.69 6.91 -3.22
CA ARG A 67 7.14 6.99 -3.03
C ARG A 67 7.73 5.60 -2.82
N GLU A 68 9.05 5.51 -2.97
CA GLU A 68 9.76 4.27 -2.63
C GLU A 68 9.55 3.94 -1.15
N GLY A 69 9.33 2.66 -0.88
CA GLY A 69 9.03 2.19 0.46
C GLY A 69 7.56 2.18 0.82
N ASP A 70 6.71 2.80 0.02
CA ASP A 70 5.27 2.80 0.29
C ASP A 70 4.66 1.42 0.06
N HIS A 71 3.69 1.10 0.91
CA HIS A 71 2.86 -0.10 0.71
C HIS A 71 1.66 0.29 -0.14
N ILE A 72 1.40 -0.50 -1.17
CA ILE A 72 0.33 -0.24 -2.13
C ILE A 72 -0.46 -1.51 -2.40
N LEU A 73 -1.68 -1.33 -2.87
CA LEU A 73 -2.49 -2.43 -3.34
C LEU A 73 -2.38 -2.49 -4.86
N VAL A 74 -2.02 -3.65 -5.37
CA VAL A 74 -1.75 -3.88 -6.79
C VAL A 74 -2.80 -4.80 -7.36
N GLU A 75 -3.34 -4.46 -8.52
CA GLU A 75 -4.19 -5.33 -9.30
C GLU A 75 -3.40 -5.82 -10.50
N PRO A 76 -2.97 -7.10 -10.50
CA PRO A 76 -2.22 -7.63 -11.64
C PRO A 76 -3.04 -7.59 -12.92
N TRP A 77 -2.39 -7.36 -14.04
CA TRP A 77 -3.08 -7.34 -15.33
C TRP A 77 -3.56 -8.75 -15.68
N ALA A 78 -4.81 -8.83 -16.13
CA ALA A 78 -5.39 -10.10 -16.57
C ALA A 78 -4.72 -10.61 -17.84
N LEU A 79 -4.33 -9.70 -18.72
CA LEU A 79 -3.64 -10.03 -19.97
C LEU A 79 -2.29 -9.31 -19.97
N GLY A 80 -1.28 -9.96 -20.49
CA GLY A 80 0.04 -9.35 -20.59
C GLY A 80 1.06 -9.82 -19.57
N GLY A 81 0.68 -10.80 -18.76
CA GLY A 81 1.64 -11.48 -17.91
C GLY A 81 1.59 -11.07 -16.45
N GLU A 82 2.24 -11.90 -15.64
CA GLU A 82 2.25 -11.77 -14.19
C GLU A 82 3.17 -10.66 -13.69
N ASP A 83 3.93 -10.06 -14.59
CA ASP A 83 4.93 -9.05 -14.25
C ASP A 83 4.43 -7.62 -14.32
N LYS A 84 3.14 -7.42 -14.55
CA LYS A 84 2.54 -6.08 -14.66
C LYS A 84 1.29 -5.94 -13.83
N GLY A 85 1.02 -4.71 -13.39
CA GLY A 85 -0.16 -4.44 -12.59
C GLY A 85 -0.47 -2.95 -12.52
N ASP A 86 -1.60 -2.65 -11.92
CA ASP A 86 -2.04 -1.28 -11.64
C ASP A 86 -2.02 -1.03 -10.15
N VAL A 87 -1.55 0.17 -9.77
CA VAL A 87 -1.64 0.64 -8.39
C VAL A 87 -3.05 1.19 -8.18
N ILE A 88 -3.80 0.60 -7.27
CA ILE A 88 -5.19 1.01 -7.04
C ILE A 88 -5.41 1.66 -5.70
N PHE A 89 -4.47 1.54 -4.77
CA PHE A 89 -4.59 2.14 -3.44
C PHE A 89 -3.22 2.25 -2.79
N LYS A 90 -3.02 3.30 -2.00
CA LYS A 90 -1.81 3.48 -1.21
C LYS A 90 -2.19 3.43 0.26
N TYR A 91 -1.49 2.60 1.03
CA TYR A 91 -1.75 2.47 2.46
C TYR A 91 -1.03 3.56 3.25
N ARG A 92 -1.70 4.11 4.23
CA ARG A 92 -1.11 5.04 5.18
C ARG A 92 -0.39 4.27 6.29
N HIS A 93 0.50 4.94 6.98
CA HIS A 93 1.32 4.30 8.03
C HIS A 93 0.47 3.51 9.03
N ASN A 94 -0.60 4.10 9.54
CA ASN A 94 -1.47 3.43 10.51
C ASN A 94 -2.17 2.21 9.91
N GLN A 95 -2.50 2.28 8.63
CA GLN A 95 -3.10 1.15 7.93
C GLN A 95 -2.08 0.01 7.76
N VAL A 96 -0.84 0.34 7.45
CA VAL A 96 0.23 -0.67 7.34
C VAL A 96 0.44 -1.36 8.68
N ASP A 97 0.48 -0.61 9.77
CA ASP A 97 0.61 -1.19 11.11
C ASP A 97 -0.53 -2.14 11.42
N TRP A 98 -1.74 -1.74 11.08
CA TRP A 98 -2.92 -2.58 11.27
C TRP A 98 -2.83 -3.87 10.43
N LEU A 99 -2.39 -3.75 9.17
CA LEU A 99 -2.21 -4.91 8.30
C LEU A 99 -1.18 -5.88 8.85
N LYS A 100 -0.10 -5.36 9.44
CA LYS A 100 0.91 -6.20 10.09
C LYS A 100 0.32 -6.95 11.28
N LYS A 101 -0.47 -6.27 12.10
CA LYS A 101 -1.11 -6.89 13.26
C LYS A 101 -2.11 -7.96 12.86
N LYS A 102 -2.76 -7.79 11.72
CA LYS A 102 -3.75 -8.76 11.23
C LYS A 102 -3.15 -9.86 10.36
N GLY A 103 -1.84 -9.79 10.10
CA GLY A 103 -1.16 -10.84 9.35
C GLY A 103 -1.21 -10.71 7.84
N TYR A 104 -1.73 -9.60 7.31
CA TYR A 104 -1.72 -9.37 5.86
C TYR A 104 -0.34 -9.01 5.34
N VAL A 105 0.48 -8.39 6.19
CA VAL A 105 1.86 -8.02 5.88
C VAL A 105 2.73 -8.62 6.97
N LYS A 106 3.83 -9.26 6.57
CA LYS A 106 4.71 -9.91 7.53
C LYS A 106 5.51 -8.85 8.30
N GLN A 107 5.52 -8.96 9.62
CA GLN A 107 6.30 -8.07 10.46
C GLN A 107 7.81 -8.26 10.24
N SER A 108 8.22 -9.46 9.88
CA SER A 108 9.61 -9.78 9.60
C SER A 108 10.19 -8.97 8.44
N GLU A 109 9.35 -8.45 7.56
CA GLU A 109 9.80 -7.58 6.48
C GLU A 109 10.49 -6.32 7.01
N ALA A 110 10.02 -5.79 8.15
CA ALA A 110 10.65 -4.64 8.78
C ALA A 110 12.00 -4.98 9.38
N LEU A 111 12.19 -6.21 9.84
CA LEU A 111 13.43 -6.65 10.45
C LEU A 111 14.52 -6.97 9.42
N GLU A 112 14.14 -7.33 8.21
CA GLU A 112 15.08 -7.64 7.14
C GLU A 112 15.81 -6.40 6.63
N GLU A 113 15.36 -5.23 6.99
CA GLU A 113 16.00 -3.98 6.61
C GLU A 113 17.23 -3.63 7.43
N PHE A 114 17.50 -4.38 8.45
CA PHE A 114 18.65 -4.13 9.33
C PHE A 114 19.89 -4.90 8.92
#